data_3b56171dca0eb8b2ab1f64e66ece20fc
#
_entry.id   3b56171dca0eb8b2ab1f64e66ece20fc
#
_cell.length_a   1.000
_cell.length_b   1.000
_cell.length_c   1.000
_cell.angle_alpha   90.00
_cell.angle_beta   90.00
_cell.angle_gamma   90.00
#
_symmetry.space_group_name_H-M   'P 1'
#
loop_
_entity.id
_entity.type
_entity.pdbx_description
1 polymer ?
#
loop_
_entity_poly.entity_id
_entity_poly.type
_entity_poly.pdbx_seq_one_letter_code
_entity_poly.pdbx_strand_id
1 'polypeptide(L)'
;MTPRVESPISRFKPRGRSRKAGKVINRLLGHRLISHLSDEEYREEVRHVYDGPQGAILATCSFISLHTVLGERLLRERKFDLRGAKRILDVGSGAGQIARHLLKYADGDAQLTCFDLSHEMLRRARTRLKSDRPRWVVADATHLPFADASFDCVTCGYVLEHVPDVRRGLAEISRVMKPGARMLLLATEDSFSGAWTSRLWCCRTYNRRELARVCEELGLRWVKELWFTRMHKMFRAGGICAEITKVS
;
A
#
# COMPACT_ATOMS: atom_id res chain seq x y z
N MET A 1 1.34 -2.28 -34.38
CA MET A 1 0.81 -1.10 -33.64
C MET A 1 -0.41 -1.55 -32.89
N THR A 2 -0.25 -1.93 -31.64
CA THR A 2 -1.36 -2.30 -30.74
C THR A 2 -1.96 -1.04 -30.13
N PRO A 3 -3.29 -0.86 -30.12
CA PRO A 3 -3.91 0.33 -29.56
C PRO A 3 -3.68 0.37 -28.04
N ARG A 4 -3.18 1.50 -27.55
CA ARG A 4 -3.09 1.80 -26.11
C ARG A 4 -4.52 1.82 -25.54
N VAL A 5 -4.86 0.84 -24.77
CA VAL A 5 -6.06 0.87 -23.92
C VAL A 5 -5.77 1.82 -22.76
N GLU A 6 -6.23 3.06 -22.87
CA GLU A 6 -6.19 4.01 -21.76
C GLU A 6 -7.09 3.48 -20.62
N SER A 7 -6.49 3.15 -19.50
CA SER A 7 -7.20 2.80 -18.28
C SER A 7 -8.10 3.98 -17.85
N PRO A 8 -9.39 3.77 -17.55
CA PRO A 8 -10.30 4.83 -17.11
C PRO A 8 -9.85 5.53 -15.82
N ILE A 9 -8.93 4.95 -15.06
CA ILE A 9 -8.38 5.50 -13.82
C ILE A 9 -7.31 6.58 -14.11
N SER A 10 -6.70 6.60 -15.31
CA SER A 10 -5.67 7.57 -15.69
C SER A 10 -6.20 9.00 -15.95
N ARG A 11 -7.52 9.21 -15.95
CA ARG A 11 -8.16 10.52 -16.21
C ARG A 11 -8.47 11.34 -14.97
N PHE A 12 -7.84 11.10 -13.84
CA PHE A 12 -8.06 11.93 -12.67
C PHE A 12 -7.38 13.30 -12.86
N LYS A 13 -8.08 14.24 -13.50
CA LYS A 13 -7.73 15.67 -13.44
C LYS A 13 -8.20 16.21 -12.08
N PRO A 14 -7.31 16.66 -11.20
CA PRO A 14 -7.74 17.31 -9.96
C PRO A 14 -8.57 18.53 -10.31
N ARG A 15 -9.84 18.53 -9.85
CA ARG A 15 -10.74 19.67 -10.01
C ARG A 15 -10.23 20.89 -9.23
N GLY A 16 -9.95 21.93 -9.96
CA GLY A 16 -9.99 23.35 -9.62
C GLY A 16 -9.27 23.87 -8.37
N ARG A 17 -8.55 24.96 -8.51
CA ARG A 17 -7.88 25.85 -7.53
C ARG A 17 -6.54 25.44 -6.92
N SER A 18 -6.18 24.18 -6.85
CA SER A 18 -4.88 23.71 -6.31
C SER A 18 -3.70 23.79 -7.29
N ARG A 19 -3.94 24.05 -8.58
CA ARG A 19 -2.90 24.02 -9.64
C ARG A 19 -1.74 25.02 -9.45
N LYS A 20 -1.98 26.19 -8.87
CA LYS A 20 -0.92 27.22 -8.70
C LYS A 20 0.00 26.89 -7.52
N ALA A 21 -0.57 26.47 -6.39
CA ALA A 21 0.21 26.08 -5.21
C ALA A 21 0.99 24.77 -5.44
N GLY A 22 0.41 23.79 -6.13
CA GLY A 22 1.10 22.55 -6.51
C GLY A 22 2.30 22.79 -7.43
N LYS A 23 2.19 23.70 -8.41
CA LYS A 23 3.31 24.07 -9.30
C LYS A 23 4.47 24.72 -8.55
N VAL A 24 4.20 25.54 -7.56
CA VAL A 24 5.25 26.21 -6.76
C VAL A 24 5.96 25.20 -5.87
N ILE A 25 5.22 24.31 -5.21
CA ILE A 25 5.78 23.27 -4.34
C ILE A 25 6.58 22.24 -5.16
N ASN A 26 6.07 21.81 -6.31
CA ASN A 26 6.81 20.88 -7.20
C ASN A 26 8.08 21.53 -7.79
N ARG A 27 8.08 22.83 -8.02
CA ARG A 27 9.27 23.57 -8.46
C ARG A 27 10.31 23.70 -7.35
N LEU A 28 9.88 23.81 -6.09
CA LEU A 28 10.76 23.86 -4.92
C LEU A 28 11.33 22.48 -4.55
N LEU A 29 10.58 21.39 -4.81
CA LEU A 29 10.99 20.03 -4.47
C LEU A 29 11.68 19.29 -5.62
N GLY A 30 11.78 19.88 -6.81
CA GLY A 30 12.48 19.30 -7.97
C GLY A 30 11.81 18.05 -8.58
N HIS A 31 10.60 17.69 -8.15
CA HIS A 31 9.92 16.49 -8.61
C HIS A 31 9.14 16.71 -9.92
N ARG A 32 9.44 15.91 -10.95
CA ARG A 32 8.59 15.79 -12.16
C ARG A 32 7.20 15.29 -11.77
N LEU A 33 6.17 15.85 -12.40
CA LEU A 33 4.79 15.39 -12.24
C LEU A 33 4.68 13.91 -12.66
N ILE A 34 4.47 13.04 -11.72
CA ILE A 34 4.36 11.57 -11.87
C ILE A 34 3.35 11.15 -12.96
N SER A 35 2.44 12.01 -13.35
CA SER A 35 1.39 11.75 -14.34
C SER A 35 1.86 11.59 -15.80
N HIS A 36 3.15 11.77 -16.07
CA HIS A 36 3.71 11.74 -17.43
C HIS A 36 4.86 10.74 -17.61
N LEU A 37 5.21 9.98 -16.58
CA LEU A 37 6.24 8.96 -16.67
C LEU A 37 5.67 7.66 -17.26
N SER A 38 6.46 6.95 -18.05
CA SER A 38 6.18 5.56 -18.41
C SER A 38 6.25 4.68 -17.16
N ASP A 39 5.71 3.48 -17.24
CA ASP A 39 5.73 2.53 -16.10
C ASP A 39 7.16 2.20 -15.66
N GLU A 40 8.11 2.17 -16.60
CA GLU A 40 9.52 1.89 -16.33
C GLU A 40 10.21 3.08 -15.65
N GLU A 41 10.07 4.29 -16.21
CA GLU A 41 10.57 5.52 -15.59
C GLU A 41 10.02 5.74 -14.18
N TYR A 42 8.74 5.41 -13.99
CA TYR A 42 8.11 5.51 -12.67
C TYR A 42 8.73 4.53 -11.66
N ARG A 43 8.98 3.27 -12.06
CA ARG A 43 9.64 2.28 -11.20
C ARG A 43 11.06 2.69 -10.84
N GLU A 44 11.80 3.22 -11.81
CA GLU A 44 13.16 3.72 -11.57
C GLU A 44 13.16 4.90 -10.61
N GLU A 45 12.25 5.87 -10.79
CA GLU A 45 12.11 7.02 -9.89
C GLU A 45 11.74 6.58 -8.46
N VAL A 46 10.79 5.65 -8.30
CA VAL A 46 10.42 5.08 -7.00
C VAL A 46 11.62 4.40 -6.36
N ARG A 47 12.35 3.54 -7.09
CA ARG A 47 13.56 2.91 -6.57
C ARG A 47 14.60 3.94 -6.15
N HIS A 48 14.89 4.92 -6.99
CA HIS A 48 15.88 5.96 -6.71
C HIS A 48 15.55 6.74 -5.44
N VAL A 49 14.29 7.11 -5.24
CA VAL A 49 13.82 7.81 -4.03
C VAL A 49 13.98 6.93 -2.79
N TYR A 50 13.58 5.66 -2.87
CA TYR A 50 13.56 4.77 -1.70
C TYR A 50 14.91 4.13 -1.40
N ASP A 51 15.76 3.88 -2.39
CA ASP A 51 17.11 3.34 -2.20
C ASP A 51 18.11 4.41 -1.72
N GLY A 52 17.84 5.68 -2.02
CA GLY A 52 18.70 6.80 -1.68
C GLY A 52 18.62 7.28 -0.22
N PRO A 53 19.39 8.35 0.13
CA PRO A 53 19.33 8.99 1.45
C PRO A 53 17.94 9.51 1.80
N GLN A 54 17.18 9.98 0.83
CA GLN A 54 15.80 10.42 1.01
C GLN A 54 14.91 9.27 1.50
N GLY A 55 15.09 8.06 0.95
CA GLY A 55 14.38 6.87 1.41
C GLY A 55 14.69 6.51 2.85
N ALA A 56 15.92 6.76 3.34
CA ALA A 56 16.25 6.56 4.75
C ALA A 56 15.47 7.53 5.65
N ILE A 57 15.37 8.79 5.26
CA ILE A 57 14.60 9.82 5.98
C ILE A 57 13.11 9.44 5.95
N LEU A 58 12.56 9.12 4.77
CA LEU A 58 11.18 8.70 4.59
C LEU A 58 10.84 7.46 5.43
N ALA A 59 11.71 6.44 5.41
CA ALA A 59 11.55 5.24 6.23
C ALA A 59 11.51 5.56 7.72
N THR A 60 12.36 6.47 8.18
CA THR A 60 12.40 6.89 9.59
C THR A 60 11.17 7.70 9.96
N CYS A 61 10.79 8.69 9.15
CA CYS A 61 9.59 9.49 9.36
C CYS A 61 8.32 8.62 9.34
N SER A 62 8.22 7.69 8.40
CA SER A 62 7.09 6.76 8.31
C SER A 62 7.03 5.83 9.52
N PHE A 63 8.18 5.35 10.00
CA PHE A 63 8.23 4.46 11.16
C PHE A 63 7.85 5.14 12.48
N ILE A 64 8.22 6.41 12.64
CA ILE A 64 7.89 7.23 13.81
C ILE A 64 6.47 7.83 13.66
N SER A 65 5.91 7.78 12.46
CA SER A 65 4.62 8.41 12.17
C SER A 65 3.48 7.83 13.00
N LEU A 66 2.51 8.67 13.29
CA LEU A 66 1.26 8.28 13.96
C LEU A 66 0.57 7.11 13.25
N HIS A 67 0.73 6.97 11.92
CA HIS A 67 0.15 5.87 11.14
C HIS A 67 0.66 4.50 11.58
N THR A 68 1.91 4.38 12.02
CA THR A 68 2.46 3.12 12.55
C THR A 68 1.74 2.71 13.83
N VAL A 69 1.56 3.66 14.76
CA VAL A 69 0.83 3.41 16.03
C VAL A 69 -0.65 3.13 15.77
N LEU A 70 -1.26 3.88 14.85
CA LEU A 70 -2.66 3.67 14.47
C LEU A 70 -2.86 2.34 13.74
N GLY A 71 -1.92 1.94 12.89
CA GLY A 71 -1.92 0.63 12.22
C GLY A 71 -1.84 -0.53 13.21
N GLU A 72 -0.97 -0.42 14.24
CA GLU A 72 -0.90 -1.40 15.33
C GLU A 72 -2.25 -1.59 16.02
N ARG A 73 -2.99 -0.50 16.22
CA ARG A 73 -4.28 -0.54 16.89
C ARG A 73 -5.30 -1.42 16.17
N LEU A 74 -5.27 -1.48 14.83
CA LEU A 74 -6.18 -2.32 14.05
C LEU A 74 -5.99 -3.80 14.38
N LEU A 75 -4.75 -4.22 14.57
CA LEU A 75 -4.40 -5.61 14.87
C LEU A 75 -4.58 -5.91 16.37
N ARG A 76 -4.12 -5.02 17.24
CA ARG A 76 -4.23 -5.16 18.70
C ARG A 76 -5.69 -5.23 19.17
N GLU A 77 -6.56 -4.38 18.63
CA GLU A 77 -7.99 -4.36 18.96
C GLU A 77 -8.78 -5.38 18.13
N ARG A 78 -8.10 -6.21 17.35
CA ARG A 78 -8.71 -7.23 16.47
C ARG A 78 -9.76 -6.67 15.51
N LYS A 79 -9.61 -5.42 15.11
CA LYS A 79 -10.44 -4.84 14.04
C LYS A 79 -10.19 -5.55 12.71
N PHE A 80 -8.93 -5.95 12.50
CA PHE A 80 -8.51 -6.93 11.52
C PHE A 80 -7.85 -8.09 12.27
N ASP A 81 -8.46 -9.27 12.21
CA ASP A 81 -8.03 -10.42 13.00
C ASP A 81 -7.06 -11.30 12.19
N LEU A 82 -5.89 -11.56 12.76
CA LEU A 82 -4.85 -12.40 12.15
C LEU A 82 -4.89 -13.86 12.62
N ARG A 83 -5.74 -14.20 13.59
CA ARG A 83 -5.80 -15.56 14.12
C ARG A 83 -6.19 -16.58 13.07
N GLY A 84 -5.52 -17.71 13.08
CA GLY A 84 -5.70 -18.78 12.12
C GLY A 84 -5.06 -18.55 10.78
N ALA A 85 -4.51 -17.35 10.51
CA ALA A 85 -3.75 -17.12 9.30
C ALA A 85 -2.44 -17.89 9.34
N LYS A 86 -2.18 -18.75 8.34
CA LYS A 86 -0.98 -19.59 8.26
C LYS A 86 0.05 -19.06 7.28
N ARG A 87 -0.37 -18.40 6.21
CA ARG A 87 0.51 -17.84 5.17
C ARG A 87 0.11 -16.39 4.92
N ILE A 88 0.88 -15.48 5.49
CA ILE A 88 0.64 -14.04 5.45
C ILE A 88 1.59 -13.39 4.44
N LEU A 89 1.05 -12.56 3.55
CA LEU A 89 1.82 -11.72 2.64
C LEU A 89 1.71 -10.26 3.05
N ASP A 90 2.84 -9.61 3.27
CA ASP A 90 2.92 -8.16 3.47
C ASP A 90 3.40 -7.50 2.18
N VAL A 91 2.48 -6.82 1.50
CA VAL A 91 2.69 -6.17 0.20
C VAL A 91 3.32 -4.81 0.42
N GLY A 92 4.51 -4.58 -0.18
CA GLY A 92 5.26 -3.34 -0.03
C GLY A 92 5.65 -3.09 1.42
N SER A 93 6.37 -4.05 2.00
CA SER A 93 6.73 -4.03 3.42
C SER A 93 7.57 -2.81 3.84
N GLY A 94 8.20 -2.11 2.87
CA GLY A 94 9.04 -0.96 3.12
C GLY A 94 10.11 -1.26 4.18
N ALA A 95 10.25 -0.37 5.14
CA ALA A 95 11.19 -0.55 6.25
C ALA A 95 10.61 -1.39 7.42
N GLY A 96 9.54 -2.17 7.18
CA GLY A 96 8.99 -3.15 8.12
C GLY A 96 7.94 -2.62 9.09
N GLN A 97 7.22 -1.55 8.74
CA GLN A 97 6.25 -0.91 9.64
C GLN A 97 5.10 -1.87 9.99
N ILE A 98 4.45 -2.45 8.96
CA ILE A 98 3.36 -3.42 9.16
C ILE A 98 3.94 -4.77 9.58
N ALA A 99 5.02 -5.23 8.95
CA ALA A 99 5.69 -6.49 9.28
C ALA A 99 6.00 -6.63 10.78
N ARG A 100 6.41 -5.55 11.45
CA ARG A 100 6.62 -5.53 12.90
C ARG A 100 5.35 -5.91 13.68
N HIS A 101 4.22 -5.42 13.26
CA HIS A 101 2.94 -5.71 13.91
C HIS A 101 2.44 -7.12 13.56
N LEU A 102 2.67 -7.58 12.33
CA LEU A 102 2.38 -8.96 11.95
C LEU A 102 3.18 -9.95 12.79
N LEU A 103 4.48 -9.70 13.01
CA LEU A 103 5.33 -10.51 13.89
C LEU A 103 4.81 -10.58 15.34
N LYS A 104 4.18 -9.51 15.81
CA LYS A 104 3.67 -9.42 17.18
C LYS A 104 2.31 -10.06 17.37
N TYR A 105 1.43 -9.99 16.36
CA TYR A 105 0.02 -10.33 16.51
C TYR A 105 -0.44 -11.55 15.73
N ALA A 106 0.34 -12.01 14.73
CA ALA A 106 0.07 -13.27 14.05
C ALA A 106 0.48 -14.47 14.91
N ASP A 107 -0.15 -15.61 14.67
CA ASP A 107 0.18 -16.85 15.33
C ASP A 107 1.68 -17.17 15.15
N GLY A 108 2.28 -17.84 16.17
CA GLY A 108 3.72 -18.12 16.18
C GLY A 108 4.19 -19.01 15.03
N ASP A 109 3.32 -19.87 14.53
CA ASP A 109 3.54 -20.80 13.41
C ASP A 109 3.18 -20.20 12.03
N ALA A 110 2.65 -18.97 11.98
CA ALA A 110 2.33 -18.30 10.74
C ALA A 110 3.60 -17.97 9.95
N GLN A 111 3.62 -18.36 8.67
CA GLN A 111 4.67 -18.00 7.73
C GLN A 111 4.42 -16.60 7.20
N LEU A 112 5.34 -15.69 7.46
CA LEU A 112 5.28 -14.31 6.99
C LEU A 112 6.20 -14.13 5.78
N THR A 113 5.65 -13.66 4.68
CA THR A 113 6.40 -13.24 3.49
C THR A 113 6.25 -11.72 3.34
N CYS A 114 7.37 -11.03 3.31
CA CYS A 114 7.45 -9.59 3.13
C CYS A 114 8.10 -9.29 1.79
N PHE A 115 7.43 -8.52 0.94
CA PHE A 115 8.07 -8.10 -0.29
C PHE A 115 8.03 -6.59 -0.50
N ASP A 116 9.00 -6.09 -1.24
CA ASP A 116 9.09 -4.70 -1.67
C ASP A 116 9.82 -4.60 -3.00
N LEU A 117 9.61 -3.52 -3.74
CA LEU A 117 10.35 -3.24 -4.97
C LEU A 117 11.81 -2.85 -4.66
N SER A 118 12.06 -2.23 -3.50
CA SER A 118 13.36 -1.76 -3.03
C SER A 118 14.06 -2.81 -2.18
N HIS A 119 15.19 -3.33 -2.66
CA HIS A 119 16.06 -4.20 -1.88
C HIS A 119 16.56 -3.50 -0.61
N GLU A 120 16.90 -2.22 -0.72
CA GLU A 120 17.42 -1.45 0.40
C GLU A 120 16.38 -1.28 1.53
N MET A 121 15.11 -1.10 1.18
CA MET A 121 14.04 -1.04 2.17
C MET A 121 13.89 -2.37 2.93
N LEU A 122 13.95 -3.50 2.23
CA LEU A 122 13.93 -4.83 2.86
C LEU A 122 15.16 -5.06 3.74
N ARG A 123 16.34 -4.59 3.33
CA ARG A 123 17.55 -4.65 4.14
C ARG A 123 17.37 -3.87 5.45
N ARG A 124 16.83 -2.67 5.38
CA ARG A 124 16.50 -1.83 6.55
C ARG A 124 15.48 -2.50 7.46
N ALA A 125 14.43 -3.09 6.88
CA ALA A 125 13.41 -3.84 7.62
C ALA A 125 14.04 -5.02 8.39
N ARG A 126 14.82 -5.85 7.72
CA ARG A 126 15.52 -6.99 8.32
C ARG A 126 16.42 -6.58 9.47
N THR A 127 17.25 -5.54 9.27
CA THR A 127 18.15 -5.02 10.31
C THR A 127 17.39 -4.49 11.51
N ARG A 128 16.26 -3.85 11.28
CA ARG A 128 15.42 -3.23 12.34
C ARG A 128 14.61 -4.26 13.13
N LEU A 129 14.02 -5.22 12.43
CA LEU A 129 13.14 -6.21 13.07
C LEU A 129 13.89 -7.31 13.80
N LYS A 130 15.12 -7.59 13.40
CA LYS A 130 15.99 -8.61 14.00
C LYS A 130 15.26 -9.95 14.21
N SER A 131 14.52 -10.38 13.20
CA SER A 131 13.73 -11.61 13.22
C SER A 131 13.99 -12.41 11.95
N ASP A 132 14.19 -13.70 12.09
CA ASP A 132 14.38 -14.63 10.97
C ASP A 132 13.06 -15.26 10.49
N ARG A 133 11.93 -14.93 11.13
CA ARG A 133 10.61 -15.43 10.72
C ARG A 133 10.16 -14.97 9.32
N PRO A 134 10.35 -13.67 8.94
CA PRO A 134 9.92 -13.22 7.63
C PRO A 134 10.81 -13.73 6.51
N ARG A 135 10.20 -14.20 5.42
CA ARG A 135 10.87 -14.34 4.13
C ARG A 135 10.85 -13.00 3.42
N TRP A 136 12.01 -12.54 3.00
CA TRP A 136 12.17 -11.26 2.32
C TRP A 136 12.32 -11.49 0.81
N VAL A 137 11.49 -10.86 0.00
CA VAL A 137 11.44 -11.06 -1.45
C VAL A 137 11.44 -9.70 -2.15
N VAL A 138 12.39 -9.47 -3.05
CA VAL A 138 12.36 -8.29 -3.93
C VAL A 138 11.45 -8.61 -5.12
N ALA A 139 10.39 -7.84 -5.29
CA ALA A 139 9.41 -8.08 -6.35
C ALA A 139 8.66 -6.79 -6.74
N ASP A 140 8.03 -6.82 -7.92
CA ASP A 140 7.09 -5.80 -8.38
C ASP A 140 5.66 -6.26 -8.06
N ALA A 141 4.85 -5.38 -7.44
CA ALA A 141 3.46 -5.65 -7.12
C ALA A 141 2.59 -5.98 -8.34
N THR A 142 3.03 -5.60 -9.54
CA THR A 142 2.35 -5.92 -10.81
C THR A 142 2.76 -7.27 -11.42
N HIS A 143 3.71 -7.99 -10.79
CA HIS A 143 4.21 -9.31 -11.19
C HIS A 143 4.76 -10.05 -9.98
N LEU A 144 3.85 -10.62 -9.18
CA LEU A 144 4.24 -11.29 -7.95
C LEU A 144 4.84 -12.69 -8.23
N PRO A 145 6.04 -13.02 -7.71
CA PRO A 145 6.70 -14.29 -7.95
C PRO A 145 6.14 -15.42 -7.06
N PHE A 146 4.84 -15.46 -6.90
CA PHE A 146 4.14 -16.45 -6.08
C PHE A 146 3.10 -17.20 -6.91
N ALA A 147 2.88 -18.47 -6.59
CA ALA A 147 1.83 -19.26 -7.20
C ALA A 147 0.44 -18.72 -6.82
N ASP A 148 -0.56 -19.06 -7.63
CA ASP A 148 -1.96 -18.76 -7.35
C ASP A 148 -2.39 -19.36 -6.02
N ALA A 149 -3.34 -18.70 -5.35
CA ALA A 149 -3.93 -19.17 -4.11
C ALA A 149 -2.89 -19.58 -3.04
N SER A 150 -1.82 -18.80 -2.90
CA SER A 150 -0.72 -19.09 -1.97
C SER A 150 -0.94 -18.58 -0.55
N PHE A 151 -1.70 -17.48 -0.39
CA PHE A 151 -1.81 -16.78 0.89
C PHE A 151 -3.25 -16.76 1.39
N ASP A 152 -3.42 -16.94 2.69
CA ASP A 152 -4.72 -16.87 3.36
C ASP A 152 -4.96 -15.54 4.08
N CYS A 153 -3.92 -14.70 4.19
CA CYS A 153 -4.02 -13.35 4.69
C CYS A 153 -3.04 -12.44 3.94
N VAL A 154 -3.47 -11.23 3.59
CA VAL A 154 -2.64 -10.21 2.93
C VAL A 154 -2.75 -8.89 3.67
N THR A 155 -1.64 -8.16 3.78
CA THR A 155 -1.63 -6.74 4.16
C THR A 155 -1.08 -5.93 3.01
N CYS A 156 -1.73 -4.81 2.69
CA CYS A 156 -1.30 -3.87 1.65
C CYS A 156 -1.48 -2.46 2.21
N GLY A 157 -0.40 -1.88 2.69
CA GLY A 157 -0.44 -0.59 3.37
C GLY A 157 0.30 0.50 2.63
N TYR A 158 -0.42 1.45 2.03
CA TYR A 158 0.12 2.62 1.34
C TYR A 158 1.09 2.27 0.20
N VAL A 159 0.80 1.18 -0.50
CA VAL A 159 1.61 0.66 -1.62
C VAL A 159 0.99 1.03 -2.96
N LEU A 160 -0.33 0.93 -3.06
CA LEU A 160 -1.05 1.14 -4.33
C LEU A 160 -0.79 2.53 -4.91
N GLU A 161 -0.50 3.51 -4.05
CA GLU A 161 -0.12 4.88 -4.43
C GLU A 161 1.13 4.94 -5.30
N HIS A 162 1.97 3.93 -5.18
CA HIS A 162 3.26 3.79 -5.88
C HIS A 162 3.22 2.71 -6.97
N VAL A 163 2.06 2.15 -7.27
CA VAL A 163 1.89 1.16 -8.35
C VAL A 163 1.41 1.89 -9.60
N PRO A 164 2.11 1.81 -10.73
CA PRO A 164 1.73 2.51 -11.96
C PRO A 164 0.31 2.15 -12.43
N ASP A 165 0.00 0.86 -12.46
CA ASP A 165 -1.33 0.33 -12.76
C ASP A 165 -1.90 -0.39 -11.53
N VAL A 166 -2.77 0.32 -10.78
CA VAL A 166 -3.41 -0.20 -9.58
C VAL A 166 -4.27 -1.45 -9.86
N ARG A 167 -4.91 -1.51 -11.02
CA ARG A 167 -5.73 -2.66 -11.41
C ARG A 167 -4.88 -3.90 -11.58
N ARG A 168 -3.73 -3.77 -12.21
CA ARG A 168 -2.77 -4.87 -12.40
C ARG A 168 -2.18 -5.33 -11.05
N GLY A 169 -1.82 -4.39 -10.17
CA GLY A 169 -1.34 -4.72 -8.82
C GLY A 169 -2.40 -5.45 -7.99
N LEU A 170 -3.64 -4.98 -8.01
CA LEU A 170 -4.75 -5.64 -7.32
C LEU A 170 -5.10 -7.01 -7.94
N ALA A 171 -4.99 -7.17 -9.26
CA ALA A 171 -5.20 -8.45 -9.93
C ALA A 171 -4.16 -9.49 -9.48
N GLU A 172 -2.88 -9.11 -9.39
CA GLU A 172 -1.82 -9.99 -8.88
C GLU A 172 -2.03 -10.33 -7.40
N ILE A 173 -2.42 -9.36 -6.57
CA ILE A 173 -2.78 -9.61 -5.17
C ILE A 173 -3.95 -10.60 -5.11
N SER A 174 -5.01 -10.38 -5.90
CA SER A 174 -6.15 -11.31 -5.97
C SER A 174 -5.70 -12.70 -6.39
N ARG A 175 -4.86 -12.82 -7.42
CA ARG A 175 -4.38 -14.11 -7.92
C ARG A 175 -3.69 -14.93 -6.84
N VAL A 176 -2.80 -14.31 -6.06
CA VAL A 176 -2.03 -15.01 -5.02
C VAL A 176 -2.81 -15.26 -3.74
N MET A 177 -3.95 -14.62 -3.53
CA MET A 177 -4.86 -14.88 -2.42
C MET A 177 -5.64 -16.18 -2.64
N LYS A 178 -5.80 -16.98 -1.60
CA LYS A 178 -6.72 -18.13 -1.59
C LYS A 178 -8.18 -17.67 -1.63
N PRO A 179 -9.11 -18.45 -2.19
CA PRO A 179 -10.53 -18.24 -1.96
C PRO A 179 -10.83 -18.09 -0.46
N GLY A 180 -11.62 -17.09 -0.08
CA GLY A 180 -11.91 -16.77 1.31
C GLY A 180 -10.78 -16.06 2.08
N ALA A 181 -9.61 -15.88 1.50
CA ALA A 181 -8.52 -15.13 2.13
C ALA A 181 -8.91 -13.67 2.40
N ARG A 182 -8.35 -13.11 3.46
CA ARG A 182 -8.64 -11.74 3.90
C ARG A 182 -7.48 -10.80 3.59
N MET A 183 -7.79 -9.57 3.21
CA MET A 183 -6.80 -8.51 3.00
C MET A 183 -7.11 -7.29 3.85
N LEU A 184 -6.10 -6.78 4.55
CA LEU A 184 -6.11 -5.43 5.13
C LEU A 184 -5.54 -4.46 4.09
N LEU A 185 -6.39 -3.57 3.60
CA LEU A 185 -5.99 -2.52 2.66
C LEU A 185 -5.96 -1.17 3.37
N LEU A 186 -4.81 -0.50 3.29
CA LEU A 186 -4.64 0.90 3.69
C LEU A 186 -4.21 1.71 2.47
N ALA A 187 -4.90 2.83 2.19
CA ALA A 187 -4.55 3.69 1.09
C ALA A 187 -4.88 5.16 1.39
N THR A 188 -4.18 6.07 0.72
CA THR A 188 -4.40 7.50 0.85
C THR A 188 -5.67 7.90 0.10
N GLU A 189 -6.65 8.43 0.84
CA GLU A 189 -7.94 8.86 0.28
C GLU A 189 -7.85 10.23 -0.38
N ASP A 190 -8.61 10.42 -1.45
CA ASP A 190 -8.80 11.74 -2.09
C ASP A 190 -9.67 12.63 -1.19
N SER A 191 -9.02 13.23 -0.21
CA SER A 191 -9.56 14.11 0.81
C SER A 191 -8.62 15.31 1.00
N PHE A 192 -9.05 16.31 1.77
CA PHE A 192 -8.19 17.47 2.07
C PHE A 192 -6.87 17.04 2.75
N SER A 193 -6.93 16.14 3.73
CA SER A 193 -5.75 15.59 4.40
C SER A 193 -4.92 14.69 3.47
N GLY A 194 -5.58 13.89 2.64
CA GLY A 194 -4.92 13.06 1.62
C GLY A 194 -4.20 13.89 0.57
N ALA A 195 -4.78 15.00 0.13
CA ALA A 195 -4.12 15.93 -0.80
C ALA A 195 -2.85 16.56 -0.20
N TRP A 196 -2.83 16.83 1.10
CA TRP A 196 -1.62 17.27 1.81
C TRP A 196 -0.56 16.16 1.87
N THR A 197 -0.97 14.95 2.30
CA THR A 197 -0.12 13.77 2.37
C THR A 197 0.46 13.44 1.00
N SER A 198 -0.37 13.43 -0.04
CA SER A 198 0.05 13.17 -1.42
C SER A 198 1.15 14.11 -1.91
N ARG A 199 1.09 15.39 -1.53
CA ARG A 199 2.15 16.36 -1.89
C ARG A 199 3.44 16.12 -1.14
N LEU A 200 3.35 15.76 0.13
CA LEU A 200 4.52 15.49 0.97
C LEU A 200 5.25 14.21 0.54
N TRP A 201 4.50 13.17 0.17
CA TRP A 201 5.03 11.84 -0.14
C TRP A 201 5.08 11.54 -1.65
N CYS A 202 4.73 12.52 -2.50
CA CYS A 202 4.67 12.35 -3.97
C CYS A 202 3.87 11.10 -4.39
N CYS A 203 2.76 10.82 -3.71
CA CYS A 203 1.95 9.63 -3.90
C CYS A 203 0.56 9.96 -4.48
N ARG A 204 -0.08 8.98 -5.09
CA ARG A 204 -1.45 9.09 -5.61
C ARG A 204 -2.46 9.04 -4.48
N THR A 205 -3.66 9.59 -4.73
CA THR A 205 -4.81 9.45 -3.85
C THR A 205 -5.91 8.69 -4.57
N TYR A 206 -6.75 8.01 -3.81
CA TYR A 206 -7.83 7.19 -4.35
C TYR A 206 -9.20 7.67 -3.88
N ASN A 207 -10.17 7.62 -4.80
CA ASN A 207 -11.56 7.67 -4.43
C ASN A 207 -11.98 6.30 -3.88
N ARG A 208 -12.51 6.29 -2.66
CA ARG A 208 -12.91 5.06 -1.95
C ARG A 208 -13.89 4.20 -2.75
N ARG A 209 -14.90 4.82 -3.39
CA ARG A 209 -15.93 4.11 -4.16
C ARG A 209 -15.36 3.51 -5.45
N GLU A 210 -14.46 4.24 -6.10
CA GLU A 210 -13.80 3.76 -7.31
C GLU A 210 -12.87 2.59 -7.00
N LEU A 211 -12.08 2.70 -5.92
CA LEU A 211 -11.19 1.63 -5.50
C LEU A 211 -11.98 0.37 -5.09
N ALA A 212 -13.10 0.53 -4.37
CA ALA A 212 -13.97 -0.58 -4.02
C ALA A 212 -14.55 -1.27 -5.26
N ARG A 213 -14.98 -0.50 -6.27
CA ARG A 213 -15.47 -1.07 -7.54
C ARG A 213 -14.40 -1.87 -8.27
N VAL A 214 -13.17 -1.34 -8.34
CA VAL A 214 -12.04 -2.06 -8.95
C VAL A 214 -11.75 -3.36 -8.19
N CYS A 215 -11.79 -3.34 -6.86
CA CYS A 215 -11.65 -4.54 -6.04
C CYS A 215 -12.74 -5.58 -6.39
N GLU A 216 -14.01 -5.17 -6.44
CA GLU A 216 -15.14 -6.06 -6.75
C GLU A 216 -15.01 -6.69 -8.14
N GLU A 217 -14.62 -5.92 -9.16
CA GLU A 217 -14.38 -6.43 -10.52
C GLU A 217 -13.26 -7.47 -10.58
N LEU A 218 -12.36 -7.48 -9.61
CA LEU A 218 -11.25 -8.43 -9.48
C LEU A 218 -11.53 -9.57 -8.49
N GLY A 219 -12.79 -9.75 -8.07
CA GLY A 219 -13.18 -10.78 -7.12
C GLY A 219 -12.73 -10.49 -5.67
N LEU A 220 -12.44 -9.24 -5.36
CA LEU A 220 -12.05 -8.76 -4.04
C LEU A 220 -13.22 -8.00 -3.40
N ARG A 221 -14.06 -8.70 -2.62
CA ARG A 221 -15.24 -8.12 -1.99
C ARG A 221 -14.87 -7.25 -0.80
N TRP A 222 -15.32 -6.00 -0.82
CA TRP A 222 -15.19 -5.07 0.30
C TRP A 222 -16.14 -5.45 1.44
N VAL A 223 -15.60 -5.96 2.56
CA VAL A 223 -16.41 -6.50 3.66
C VAL A 223 -16.81 -5.41 4.62
N LYS A 224 -15.84 -4.62 5.08
CA LYS A 224 -16.11 -3.52 6.02
C LYS A 224 -15.04 -2.43 5.96
N GLU A 225 -15.46 -1.23 6.30
CA GLU A 225 -14.54 -0.14 6.58
C GLU A 225 -14.01 -0.26 8.01
N LEU A 226 -12.70 -0.08 8.15
CA LEU A 226 -12.02 -0.05 9.42
C LEU A 226 -11.65 1.40 9.75
N TRP A 227 -11.56 1.69 11.04
CA TRP A 227 -11.21 3.02 11.52
C TRP A 227 -10.21 2.91 12.67
N PHE A 228 -9.17 3.72 12.60
CA PHE A 228 -8.15 3.72 13.64
C PHE A 228 -8.73 4.09 15.01
N THR A 229 -9.56 5.12 15.07
CA THR A 229 -10.25 5.58 16.29
C THR A 229 -11.69 5.99 16.00
N ARG A 230 -12.50 6.21 17.06
CA ARG A 230 -13.86 6.77 16.94
C ARG A 230 -13.85 8.15 16.30
N MET A 231 -12.84 8.97 16.61
CA MET A 231 -12.67 10.31 16.02
C MET A 231 -12.43 10.21 14.51
N HIS A 232 -11.55 9.30 14.06
CA HIS A 232 -11.32 9.08 12.63
C HIS A 232 -12.62 8.65 11.92
N LYS A 233 -13.44 7.83 12.56
CA LYS A 233 -14.75 7.43 12.02
C LYS A 233 -15.70 8.64 11.91
N MET A 234 -15.80 9.46 12.96
CA MET A 234 -16.70 10.61 13.02
C MET A 234 -16.36 11.66 11.95
N PHE A 235 -15.08 11.95 11.77
CA PHE A 235 -14.60 12.93 10.79
C PHE A 235 -14.26 12.33 9.43
N ARG A 236 -14.46 11.01 9.22
CA ARG A 236 -14.06 10.29 8.02
C ARG A 236 -12.60 10.59 7.61
N ALA A 237 -11.72 10.67 8.61
CA ALA A 237 -10.30 11.00 8.46
C ALA A 237 -9.43 9.73 8.54
N GLY A 238 -8.16 9.84 8.13
CA GLY A 238 -7.18 8.74 8.25
C GLY A 238 -7.03 7.88 6.99
N GLY A 239 -7.63 8.31 5.88
CA GLY A 239 -7.52 7.61 4.60
C GLY A 239 -8.45 6.41 4.47
N ILE A 240 -8.22 5.60 3.47
CA ILE A 240 -8.93 4.35 3.22
C ILE A 240 -8.33 3.27 4.11
N CYS A 241 -9.17 2.62 4.88
CA CYS A 241 -8.80 1.45 5.67
C CYS A 241 -9.95 0.43 5.56
N ALA A 242 -9.67 -0.72 4.96
CA ALA A 242 -10.72 -1.70 4.65
C ALA A 242 -10.25 -3.14 4.91
N GLU A 243 -11.21 -3.96 5.31
CA GLU A 243 -11.09 -5.42 5.21
C GLU A 243 -11.78 -5.89 3.94
N ILE A 244 -11.06 -6.64 3.16
CA ILE A 244 -11.46 -7.18 1.86
C ILE A 244 -11.30 -8.69 1.91
N THR A 245 -12.20 -9.42 1.26
CA THR A 245 -12.12 -10.88 1.16
C THR A 245 -12.14 -11.28 -0.31
N LYS A 246 -11.26 -12.22 -0.69
CA LYS A 246 -11.31 -12.82 -2.02
C LYS A 246 -12.55 -13.71 -2.12
N VAL A 247 -13.37 -13.44 -3.12
CA VAL A 247 -14.48 -14.31 -3.50
C VAL A 247 -13.92 -15.52 -4.25
N SER A 248 -14.60 -16.63 -4.19
CA SER A 248 -14.23 -17.86 -4.90
C SER A 248 -14.19 -17.67 -6.41
#